data_71e197de33ee1e9a23df976ae98cb1fc
#
_entry.id   71e197de33ee1e9a23df976ae98cb1fc
#
_cell.length_a   1.000
_cell.length_b   1.000
_cell.length_c   1.000
_cell.angle_alpha   90.00
_cell.angle_beta   90.00
_cell.angle_gamma   90.00
#
_symmetry.space_group_name_H-M   'P 1'
#
loop_
_entity.id
_entity.type
_entity.pdbx_description
1 polymer ?
#
loop_
_entity_poly.entity_id
_entity_poly.type
_entity_poly.pdbx_seq_one_letter_code
_entity_poly.pdbx_strand_id
1 'polypeptide(L)'
;MNLDYFKNKTAKILLDIKAINIQPKKPFKLTSGRLSPVYVDCRKIISHLKERRSIINMGSKLIKKKINLNNIDYIAGGETAGIPYASWISEKLNKPMIYIRKKPKG
;
A
#
# COMPACT_ATOMS: atom_id res chain seq x y z
N MET A 1 0.16 10.89 17.42
CA MET A 1 -0.36 10.00 16.36
C MET A 1 -0.87 8.71 16.99
N ASN A 2 -2.10 8.36 16.70
CA ASN A 2 -2.72 7.13 17.21
C ASN A 2 -2.61 6.02 16.17
N LEU A 3 -1.69 5.09 16.37
CA LEU A 3 -1.49 3.98 15.44
C LEU A 3 -2.71 3.05 15.37
N ASP A 4 -3.40 2.83 16.48
CA ASP A 4 -4.61 2.00 16.50
C ASP A 4 -5.72 2.61 15.65
N TYR A 5 -5.85 3.94 15.67
CA TYR A 5 -6.78 4.64 14.80
C TYR A 5 -6.45 4.38 13.32
N PHE A 6 -5.17 4.46 12.96
CA PHE A 6 -4.73 4.20 11.58
C PHE A 6 -5.03 2.76 11.15
N LYS A 7 -4.76 1.80 12.03
CA LYS A 7 -5.03 0.38 11.76
C LYS A 7 -6.52 0.14 11.54
N ASN A 8 -7.35 0.66 12.43
CA ASN A 8 -8.80 0.47 12.37
C ASN A 8 -9.40 1.15 11.13
N LYS A 9 -8.96 2.36 10.83
CA LYS A 9 -9.43 3.08 9.65
C LYS A 9 -9.03 2.38 8.36
N THR A 10 -7.80 1.87 8.29
CA THR A 10 -7.32 1.12 7.13
C THR A 10 -8.14 -0.15 6.92
N ALA A 11 -8.40 -0.91 7.98
CA ALA A 11 -9.21 -2.11 7.90
C ALA A 11 -10.64 -1.78 7.43
N LYS A 12 -11.23 -0.71 7.95
CA LYS A 12 -12.56 -0.27 7.54
C LYS A 12 -12.60 0.12 6.05
N ILE A 13 -11.59 0.86 5.59
CA ILE A 13 -11.47 1.22 4.17
C ILE A 13 -11.45 -0.03 3.29
N LEU A 14 -10.61 -1.00 3.63
CA LEU A 14 -10.47 -2.23 2.85
C LEU A 14 -11.79 -3.01 2.81
N LEU A 15 -12.54 -3.03 3.90
CA LEU A 15 -13.86 -3.67 3.93
C LEU A 15 -14.87 -2.89 3.07
N ASP A 16 -14.91 -1.57 3.22
CA ASP A 16 -15.89 -0.71 2.54
C ASP A 16 -15.74 -0.76 1.01
N ILE A 17 -14.52 -0.84 0.51
CA ILE A 17 -14.26 -0.91 -0.95
C ILE A 17 -14.24 -2.36 -1.46
N LYS A 18 -14.54 -3.33 -0.60
CA LYS A 18 -14.57 -4.76 -0.95
C LYS A 18 -13.21 -5.28 -1.45
N ALA A 19 -12.14 -4.78 -0.86
CA ALA A 19 -10.79 -5.24 -1.16
C ALA A 19 -10.44 -6.55 -0.47
N ILE A 20 -11.21 -6.93 0.55
CA ILE A 20 -11.01 -8.17 1.30
C ILE A 20 -11.96 -9.22 0.75
N ASN A 21 -11.40 -10.33 0.27
CA ASN A 21 -12.13 -11.43 -0.31
C ASN A 21 -11.92 -12.67 0.57
N ILE A 22 -13.03 -13.31 0.97
CA ILE A 22 -13.00 -14.45 1.87
C ILE A 22 -13.68 -15.64 1.19
N GLN A 23 -12.94 -16.77 1.03
CA GLN A 23 -13.45 -18.01 0.44
C GLN A 23 -12.98 -19.20 1.28
N PRO A 24 -13.71 -19.53 2.34
CA PRO A 24 -13.27 -20.62 3.22
C PRO A 24 -13.36 -22.00 2.58
N LYS A 25 -14.29 -22.21 1.61
CA LYS A 25 -14.49 -23.50 0.95
C LYS A 25 -13.58 -23.71 -0.26
N LYS A 26 -13.21 -22.64 -0.96
CA LYS A 26 -12.31 -22.65 -2.12
C LYS A 26 -11.23 -21.64 -1.91
N PRO A 27 -10.17 -21.96 -1.15
CA PRO A 27 -9.15 -20.99 -0.84
C PRO A 27 -8.42 -20.49 -2.08
N PHE A 28 -7.95 -19.26 -2.02
CA PHE A 28 -7.15 -18.65 -3.07
C PHE A 28 -5.76 -19.26 -3.08
N LYS A 29 -5.23 -19.51 -4.28
CA LYS A 29 -3.83 -19.90 -4.44
C LYS A 29 -2.97 -18.64 -4.58
N LEU A 30 -2.10 -18.40 -3.61
CA LEU A 30 -1.21 -17.25 -3.62
C LEU A 30 -0.02 -17.51 -4.56
N THR A 31 0.68 -16.43 -4.92
CA THR A 31 1.89 -16.51 -5.77
C THR A 31 2.94 -17.45 -5.18
N SER A 32 3.01 -17.54 -3.86
CA SER A 32 3.91 -18.46 -3.14
C SER A 32 3.53 -19.93 -3.28
N GLY A 33 2.35 -20.24 -3.85
CA GLY A 33 1.78 -21.59 -3.90
C GLY A 33 0.94 -21.95 -2.70
N ARG A 34 0.94 -21.13 -1.64
CA ARG A 34 0.13 -21.37 -0.45
C ARG A 34 -1.35 -21.12 -0.74
N LEU A 35 -2.21 -21.87 -0.06
CA LEU A 35 -3.66 -21.66 -0.09
C LEU A 35 -4.05 -20.76 1.07
N SER A 36 -4.93 -19.81 0.81
CA SER A 36 -5.46 -18.91 1.85
C SER A 36 -6.95 -18.69 1.65
N PRO A 37 -7.77 -18.76 2.72
CA PRO A 37 -9.18 -18.41 2.62
C PRO A 37 -9.42 -16.90 2.48
N VAL A 38 -8.38 -16.08 2.64
CA VAL A 38 -8.46 -14.61 2.58
C VAL A 38 -7.49 -14.09 1.54
N TYR A 39 -7.98 -13.17 0.72
CA TYR A 39 -7.16 -12.44 -0.24
C TYR A 39 -7.47 -10.96 -0.12
N VAL A 40 -6.43 -10.14 0.12
CA VAL A 40 -6.57 -8.68 0.20
C VAL A 40 -6.00 -8.06 -1.06
N ASP A 41 -6.86 -7.36 -1.81
CA ASP A 41 -6.44 -6.71 -3.05
C ASP A 41 -6.27 -5.20 -2.82
N CYS A 42 -5.06 -4.82 -2.41
CA CYS A 42 -4.74 -3.42 -2.15
C CYS A 42 -4.73 -2.56 -3.41
N ARG A 43 -4.69 -3.16 -4.61
CA ARG A 43 -4.77 -2.41 -5.86
C ARG A 43 -6.11 -1.72 -6.03
N LYS A 44 -7.17 -2.23 -5.41
CA LYS A 44 -8.49 -1.60 -5.44
C LYS A 44 -8.49 -0.20 -4.84
N ILE A 45 -7.60 0.07 -3.90
CA ILE A 45 -7.49 1.40 -3.28
C ILE A 45 -7.17 2.47 -4.33
N ILE A 46 -6.41 2.11 -5.36
CA ILE A 46 -5.96 3.04 -6.39
C ILE A 46 -7.11 3.79 -7.05
N SER A 47 -8.22 3.10 -7.33
CA SER A 47 -9.36 3.69 -8.03
C SER A 47 -10.37 4.36 -7.11
N HIS A 48 -10.20 4.30 -5.80
CA HIS A 48 -11.09 4.93 -4.82
C HIS A 48 -10.42 6.20 -4.26
N LEU A 49 -10.67 7.32 -4.88
CA LEU A 49 -9.95 8.58 -4.63
C LEU A 49 -9.92 8.99 -3.16
N LYS A 50 -11.07 8.99 -2.50
CA LYS A 50 -11.18 9.40 -1.10
C LYS A 50 -10.39 8.47 -0.17
N GLU A 51 -10.59 7.18 -0.36
CA GLU A 51 -9.94 6.13 0.46
C GLU A 51 -8.43 6.13 0.21
N ARG A 52 -8.02 6.25 -1.06
CA ARG A 52 -6.62 6.37 -1.43
C ARG A 52 -5.95 7.56 -0.74
N ARG A 53 -6.59 8.72 -0.75
CA ARG A 53 -6.05 9.91 -0.09
C ARG A 53 -5.88 9.70 1.41
N SER A 54 -6.84 9.04 2.05
CA SER A 54 -6.74 8.71 3.48
C SER A 54 -5.55 7.80 3.76
N ILE A 55 -5.38 6.74 2.96
CA ILE A 55 -4.27 5.79 3.11
C ILE A 55 -2.93 6.50 2.91
N ILE A 56 -2.80 7.30 1.88
CA ILE A 56 -1.56 8.03 1.60
C ILE A 56 -1.24 9.03 2.72
N ASN A 57 -2.24 9.74 3.23
CA ASN A 57 -2.05 10.68 4.32
C ASN A 57 -1.58 9.98 5.60
N MET A 58 -2.23 8.86 5.96
CA MET A 58 -1.85 8.09 7.14
C MET A 58 -0.45 7.50 6.98
N GLY A 59 -0.15 6.93 5.82
CA GLY A 59 1.17 6.37 5.52
C GLY A 59 2.27 7.42 5.59
N SER A 60 2.03 8.60 5.04
CA SER A 60 2.98 9.71 5.06
C SER A 60 3.25 10.19 6.49
N LYS A 61 2.21 10.29 7.31
CA LYS A 61 2.37 10.67 8.73
C LYS A 61 3.17 9.62 9.50
N LEU A 62 2.92 8.35 9.21
CA LEU A 62 3.64 7.26 9.85
C LEU A 62 5.13 7.30 9.49
N ILE A 63 5.45 7.52 8.22
CA ILE A 63 6.83 7.64 7.77
C ILE A 63 7.54 8.79 8.48
N LYS A 64 6.91 9.96 8.50
CA LYS A 64 7.48 11.15 9.17
C LYS A 64 7.75 10.91 10.65
N LYS A 65 6.90 10.12 11.30
CA LYS A 65 7.08 9.80 12.71
C LYS A 65 8.22 8.81 12.95
N LYS A 66 8.33 7.80 12.09
CA LYS A 66 9.26 6.69 12.27
C LYS A 66 10.65 6.97 11.73
N ILE A 67 10.77 7.83 10.73
CA ILE A 67 12.01 8.05 10.00
C ILE A 67 12.23 9.55 9.86
N ASN A 68 13.47 10.00 10.13
CA ASN A 68 13.86 11.38 9.85
C ASN A 68 13.89 11.57 8.32
N LEU A 69 13.12 12.52 7.81
CA LEU A 69 13.04 12.77 6.36
C LEU A 69 14.39 13.12 5.74
N ASN A 70 15.30 13.73 6.53
CA ASN A 70 16.65 14.04 6.03
C ASN A 70 17.45 12.78 5.72
N ASN A 71 17.04 11.62 6.25
CA ASN A 71 17.71 10.33 5.99
C ASN A 71 17.09 9.59 4.81
N ILE A 72 16.09 10.18 4.16
CA ILE A 72 15.44 9.58 2.97
C ILE A 72 15.91 10.33 1.74
N ASP A 73 16.58 9.63 0.83
CA ASP A 73 17.01 10.21 -0.45
C ASP A 73 15.98 9.97 -1.55
N TYR A 74 15.38 8.80 -1.58
CA TYR A 74 14.40 8.40 -2.60
C TYR A 74 13.28 7.60 -1.99
N ILE A 75 12.10 7.67 -2.62
CA ILE A 75 10.99 6.77 -2.37
C ILE A 75 10.97 5.74 -3.50
N ALA A 76 11.05 4.46 -3.16
CA ALA A 76 11.11 3.39 -4.14
C ALA A 76 9.82 2.58 -4.14
N GLY A 77 9.25 2.36 -5.33
CA GLY A 77 8.09 1.50 -5.51
C GLY A 77 8.43 0.23 -6.27
N GLY A 78 7.95 -0.91 -5.79
CA GLY A 78 8.13 -2.18 -6.50
C GLY A 78 7.15 -2.32 -7.65
N GLU A 79 7.65 -2.76 -8.81
CA GLU A 79 6.82 -3.08 -9.96
C GLU A 79 5.84 -4.19 -9.57
N THR A 80 4.56 -4.11 -9.86
CA THR A 80 3.86 -3.04 -10.59
C THR A 80 3.01 -2.21 -9.62
N ALA A 81 2.36 -2.84 -8.66
CA ALA A 81 1.37 -2.21 -7.79
C ALA A 81 1.98 -1.19 -6.83
N GLY A 82 3.28 -1.29 -6.52
CA GLY A 82 3.96 -0.34 -5.64
C GLY A 82 4.24 1.00 -6.30
N ILE A 83 4.27 1.05 -7.64
CA ILE A 83 4.62 2.28 -8.36
C ILE A 83 3.64 3.43 -8.05
N PRO A 84 2.32 3.25 -8.16
CA PRO A 84 1.40 4.35 -7.84
C PRO A 84 1.54 4.84 -6.41
N TYR A 85 1.66 3.93 -5.45
CA TYR A 85 1.80 4.30 -4.03
C TYR A 85 3.07 5.11 -3.80
N ALA A 86 4.18 4.67 -4.38
CA ALA A 86 5.44 5.40 -4.26
C ALA A 86 5.34 6.79 -4.88
N SER A 87 4.63 6.93 -6.00
CA SER A 87 4.40 8.23 -6.66
C SER A 87 3.68 9.19 -5.73
N TRP A 88 2.60 8.75 -5.10
CA TRP A 88 1.82 9.63 -4.22
C TRP A 88 2.56 9.94 -2.93
N ILE A 89 3.29 8.96 -2.38
CA ILE A 89 4.08 9.17 -1.16
C ILE A 89 5.24 10.14 -1.44
N SER A 90 5.94 9.95 -2.56
CA SER A 90 7.06 10.84 -2.93
C SER A 90 6.61 12.28 -3.10
N GLU A 91 5.45 12.48 -3.72
CA GLU A 91 4.86 13.80 -3.87
C GLU A 91 4.50 14.40 -2.50
N LYS A 92 3.91 13.59 -1.63
CA LYS A 92 3.49 14.02 -0.29
C LYS A 92 4.68 14.38 0.59
N LEU A 93 5.78 13.65 0.48
CA LEU A 93 6.99 13.85 1.28
C LEU A 93 8.00 14.79 0.61
N ASN A 94 7.72 15.21 -0.62
CA ASN A 94 8.59 16.06 -1.41
C ASN A 94 9.98 15.43 -1.61
N LYS A 95 9.98 14.16 -2.03
CA LYS A 95 11.20 13.39 -2.29
C LYS A 95 11.19 12.82 -3.71
N PRO A 96 12.38 12.62 -4.31
CA PRO A 96 12.46 11.97 -5.62
C PRO A 96 11.98 10.54 -5.53
N MET A 97 11.49 10.00 -6.65
CA MET A 97 10.97 8.64 -6.73
C MET A 97 11.77 7.82 -7.73
N ILE A 98 11.95 6.54 -7.38
CA ILE A 98 12.42 5.51 -8.32
C ILE A 98 11.50 4.32 -8.22
N TYR A 99 11.61 3.37 -9.15
CA TYR A 99 10.90 2.11 -9.01
C TYR A 99 11.83 0.94 -9.29
N ILE A 100 11.49 -0.20 -8.70
CA ILE A 100 12.28 -1.42 -8.76
C ILE A 100 11.58 -2.40 -9.71
N ARG A 101 12.30 -2.89 -10.71
CA ARG A 101 11.78 -3.84 -11.69
C ARG A 101 11.89 -5.26 -11.15
N LYS A 102 10.94 -6.10 -11.55
CA LYS A 102 10.96 -7.53 -11.19
C LYS A 102 12.09 -8.27 -11.87
N LYS A 103 12.45 -7.85 -13.09
CA LYS A 103 13.50 -8.47 -13.89
C LYS A 103 14.47 -7.42 -14.40
N PRO A 104 15.73 -7.75 -14.58
CA PRO A 104 16.69 -6.83 -15.19
C PRO A 104 16.23 -6.38 -16.57
N LYS A 105 16.62 -5.17 -16.96
CA LYS A 105 16.34 -4.62 -18.28
C LYS A 105 17.20 -5.34 -19.31
N GLY A 106 16.58 -5.74 -20.42
CA GLY A 106 17.30 -6.39 -21.53
C GLY A 106 16.95 -7.79 -21.78
#